data_f0094ecca3b9b4df32f6d736385402ea
#
_entry.id   f0094ecca3b9b4df32f6d736385402ea
#
_cell.length_a   1.000
_cell.length_b   1.000
_cell.length_c   1.000
_cell.angle_alpha   90.00
_cell.angle_beta   90.00
_cell.angle_gamma   90.00
#
_symmetry.space_group_name_H-M   'P 1'
#
loop_
_entity.id
_entity.type
_entity.pdbx_description
1 polymer ?
#
loop_
_entity_poly.entity_id
_entity_poly.type
_entity_poly.pdbx_seq_one_letter_code
_entity_poly.pdbx_strand_id
1 'polypeptide(L)'
;APTQRFDNGYTVGRDAGRLLISAPTAVLQGQVDTVAFQGAQQTRRPDQEQEGYAQAQTAAARNAQLWLGRFDNSGRSAVFDSNVRIGALQADTRPWTLQAPVGEAQRNTVWLDSEVLSAQRWGQVDLASAGRIDLDGTLRLQEGGRLGLTASRVNFGGTVQIAGGQVEAGNLLAALGGPTALLTSGRGAVD
;
A
#
# COMPACT_ATOMS: atom_id res chain seq x y z
N ALA A 1 -24.15 -19.31 38.52
CA ALA A 1 -25.18 -18.68 37.69
C ALA A 1 -24.47 -17.84 36.64
N PRO A 2 -24.85 -17.92 35.33
CA PRO A 2 -24.26 -17.05 34.34
C PRO A 2 -24.66 -15.60 34.64
N THR A 3 -23.70 -14.75 34.95
CA THR A 3 -23.90 -13.31 35.05
C THR A 3 -24.14 -12.76 33.65
N GLN A 4 -25.36 -12.37 33.34
CA GLN A 4 -25.67 -11.62 32.12
C GLN A 4 -25.03 -10.22 32.26
N ARG A 5 -24.06 -9.92 31.37
CA ARG A 5 -23.52 -8.57 31.22
C ARG A 5 -24.29 -7.89 30.10
N PHE A 6 -24.77 -6.71 30.36
CA PHE A 6 -25.42 -5.86 29.37
C PHE A 6 -24.36 -4.92 28.79
N ASP A 7 -23.99 -5.13 27.54
CA ASP A 7 -23.10 -4.21 26.84
C ASP A 7 -23.94 -3.22 26.02
N ASN A 8 -23.71 -1.93 26.24
CA ASN A 8 -24.34 -0.89 25.43
C ASN A 8 -23.91 -1.03 23.97
N GLY A 9 -24.83 -0.81 23.05
CA GLY A 9 -24.51 -0.80 21.62
C GLY A 9 -23.40 0.21 21.29
N TYR A 10 -22.46 -0.18 20.46
CA TYR A 10 -21.34 0.66 20.02
C TYR A 10 -21.14 0.57 18.53
N THR A 11 -20.54 1.62 17.96
CA THR A 11 -20.22 1.66 16.53
C THR A 11 -18.84 1.04 16.31
N VAL A 12 -18.75 0.12 15.36
CA VAL A 12 -17.51 -0.52 14.93
C VAL A 12 -17.18 -0.03 13.53
N GLY A 13 -15.98 0.53 13.36
CA GLY A 13 -15.43 0.84 12.06
C GLY A 13 -15.01 -0.44 11.33
N ARG A 14 -15.02 -0.37 10.03
CA ARG A 14 -14.54 -1.43 9.15
C ARG A 14 -13.38 -0.94 8.30
N ASP A 15 -12.61 -1.87 7.78
CA ASP A 15 -11.52 -1.56 6.87
C ASP A 15 -12.03 -0.71 5.70
N ALA A 16 -11.23 0.26 5.31
CA ALA A 16 -11.50 1.06 4.12
C ALA A 16 -11.33 0.22 2.85
N GLY A 17 -11.69 0.80 1.72
CA GLY A 17 -11.71 0.10 0.44
C GLY A 17 -10.32 -0.20 -0.15
N ARG A 18 -10.34 -0.65 -1.39
CA ARG A 18 -9.14 -0.94 -2.17
C ARG A 18 -9.15 -0.16 -3.47
N LEU A 19 -8.03 0.49 -3.80
CA LEU A 19 -7.77 1.04 -5.12
C LEU A 19 -6.89 0.06 -5.90
N LEU A 20 -7.40 -0.44 -7.02
CA LEU A 20 -6.67 -1.33 -7.91
C LEU A 20 -6.30 -0.57 -9.19
N ILE A 21 -5.01 -0.48 -9.48
CA ILE A 21 -4.49 0.05 -10.73
C ILE A 21 -4.09 -1.13 -11.62
N SER A 22 -4.81 -1.30 -12.73
CA SER A 22 -4.56 -2.35 -13.72
C SER A 22 -4.29 -1.72 -15.08
N ALA A 23 -3.18 -1.00 -15.16
CA ALA A 23 -2.76 -0.31 -16.38
C ALA A 23 -1.23 -0.29 -16.48
N PRO A 24 -0.66 -0.36 -17.71
CA PRO A 24 0.78 -0.28 -17.90
C PRO A 24 1.34 1.12 -17.69
N THR A 25 0.48 2.13 -17.70
CA THR A 25 0.84 3.54 -17.51
C THR A 25 -0.20 4.18 -16.60
N ALA A 26 0.26 4.77 -15.51
CA ALA A 26 -0.59 5.51 -14.58
C ALA A 26 0.20 6.61 -13.87
N VAL A 27 -0.49 7.67 -13.48
CA VAL A 27 0.06 8.74 -12.65
C VAL A 27 -0.91 8.97 -11.50
N LEU A 28 -0.47 8.73 -10.29
CA LEU A 28 -1.26 8.97 -9.08
C LEU A 28 -0.74 10.22 -8.36
N GLN A 29 -1.38 11.34 -8.61
CA GLN A 29 -1.11 12.64 -7.99
C GLN A 29 -2.31 13.19 -7.21
N GLY A 30 -3.49 12.58 -7.41
CA GLY A 30 -4.72 13.02 -6.78
C GLY A 30 -4.79 12.61 -5.31
N GLN A 31 -5.69 13.26 -4.58
CA GLN A 31 -6.00 12.88 -3.21
C GLN A 31 -7.00 11.73 -3.20
N VAL A 32 -6.74 10.74 -2.37
CA VAL A 32 -7.63 9.63 -2.08
C VAL A 32 -7.88 9.62 -0.58
N ASP A 33 -9.14 9.60 -0.18
CA ASP A 33 -9.47 9.39 1.23
C ASP A 33 -9.30 7.91 1.57
N THR A 34 -8.30 7.63 2.35
CA THR A 34 -7.92 6.25 2.72
C THR A 34 -8.29 5.91 4.14
N VAL A 35 -8.72 6.90 4.93
CA VAL A 35 -8.87 6.75 6.37
C VAL A 35 -10.09 5.91 6.71
N ALA A 36 -9.88 4.83 7.45
CA ALA A 36 -10.95 4.04 8.02
C ALA A 36 -11.51 4.72 9.26
N PHE A 37 -12.82 4.71 9.41
CA PHE A 37 -13.44 5.11 10.66
C PHE A 37 -13.07 4.14 11.77
N GLN A 38 -12.69 4.67 12.94
CA GLN A 38 -12.39 3.89 14.15
C GLN A 38 -13.49 4.13 15.17
N GLY A 39 -14.13 3.06 15.59
CA GLY A 39 -15.07 3.14 16.73
C GLY A 39 -14.31 3.30 18.06
N ALA A 40 -15.00 3.86 19.07
CA ALA A 40 -14.39 4.12 20.39
C ALA A 40 -13.82 2.85 21.04
N GLN A 41 -14.41 1.70 20.81
CA GLN A 41 -13.93 0.42 21.35
C GLN A 41 -12.70 -0.13 20.63
N GLN A 42 -12.46 0.31 19.38
CA GLN A 42 -11.31 -0.12 18.59
C GLN A 42 -10.03 0.65 18.93
N THR A 43 -10.16 1.84 19.50
CA THR A 43 -9.04 2.72 19.87
C THR A 43 -8.73 2.72 21.36
N ARG A 44 -9.61 2.13 22.18
CA ARG A 44 -9.45 2.07 23.61
C ARG A 44 -8.39 1.05 24.00
N ARG A 45 -7.46 1.42 24.88
CA ARG A 45 -6.56 0.45 25.48
C ARG A 45 -7.37 -0.54 26.32
N PRO A 46 -7.02 -1.83 26.30
CA PRO A 46 -7.67 -2.81 27.14
C PRO A 46 -7.48 -2.43 28.62
N ASP A 47 -8.56 -2.39 29.34
CA ASP A 47 -8.49 -2.38 30.80
C ASP A 47 -8.16 -3.81 31.24
N GLN A 48 -7.00 -4.01 31.86
CA GLN A 48 -6.37 -5.32 32.03
C GLN A 48 -7.21 -6.33 32.85
N GLU A 49 -8.24 -5.91 33.55
CA GLU A 49 -8.97 -6.77 34.47
C GLU A 49 -10.37 -7.22 33.99
N GLN A 50 -10.99 -6.58 33.03
CA GLN A 50 -12.40 -6.85 32.72
C GLN A 50 -12.76 -7.10 31.24
N GLU A 51 -11.90 -6.83 30.27
CA GLU A 51 -12.31 -6.75 28.85
C GLU A 51 -11.54 -7.63 27.87
N GLY A 52 -10.77 -8.61 28.31
CA GLY A 52 -9.99 -9.48 27.42
C GLY A 52 -10.82 -10.18 26.32
N TYR A 53 -12.11 -10.36 26.56
CA TYR A 53 -13.02 -10.99 25.59
C TYR A 53 -13.56 -9.99 24.54
N ALA A 54 -13.84 -8.77 24.94
CA ALA A 54 -14.39 -7.74 24.03
C ALA A 54 -13.34 -7.27 23.02
N GLN A 55 -12.08 -7.30 23.37
CA GLN A 55 -11.00 -6.82 22.53
C GLN A 55 -10.71 -7.73 21.33
N ALA A 56 -10.87 -9.03 21.45
CA ALA A 56 -10.70 -9.97 20.35
C ALA A 56 -11.72 -9.74 19.20
N GLN A 57 -12.82 -9.04 19.49
CA GLN A 57 -13.90 -8.76 18.55
C GLN A 57 -13.83 -7.35 17.93
N THR A 58 -12.98 -6.47 18.44
CA THR A 58 -12.90 -5.06 18.05
C THR A 58 -11.53 -4.69 17.47
N ALA A 59 -11.04 -5.48 16.52
CA ALA A 59 -9.80 -5.14 15.83
C ALA A 59 -9.87 -3.74 15.21
N ALA A 60 -8.77 -3.00 15.29
CA ALA A 60 -8.67 -1.69 14.66
C ALA A 60 -8.91 -1.79 13.15
N ALA A 61 -9.73 -0.92 12.61
CA ALA A 61 -9.99 -0.86 11.18
C ALA A 61 -8.74 -0.37 10.44
N ARG A 62 -8.48 -0.96 9.30
CA ARG A 62 -7.32 -0.61 8.46
C ARG A 62 -7.69 0.42 7.42
N ASN A 63 -6.77 1.34 7.18
CA ASN A 63 -6.87 2.27 6.06
C ASN A 63 -6.89 1.53 4.72
N ALA A 64 -7.24 2.25 3.66
CA ALA A 64 -7.37 1.69 2.32
C ALA A 64 -6.11 0.98 1.82
N GLN A 65 -6.30 0.11 0.86
CA GLN A 65 -5.25 -0.63 0.18
C GLN A 65 -5.03 -0.10 -1.23
N LEU A 66 -3.77 0.04 -1.63
CA LEU A 66 -3.36 0.34 -3.00
C LEU A 66 -2.70 -0.89 -3.61
N TRP A 67 -3.24 -1.34 -4.73
CA TRP A 67 -2.71 -2.48 -5.46
C TRP A 67 -2.39 -2.09 -6.90
N LEU A 68 -1.23 -2.49 -7.38
CA LEU A 68 -0.83 -2.37 -8.76
C LEU A 68 -0.63 -3.75 -9.38
N GLY A 69 -1.20 -3.97 -10.55
CA GLY A 69 -1.18 -5.21 -11.28
C GLY A 69 -2.58 -5.71 -11.59
N ARG A 70 -2.69 -6.71 -12.42
CA ARG A 70 -3.97 -7.34 -12.72
C ARG A 70 -4.19 -8.51 -11.77
N PHE A 71 -5.13 -8.37 -10.89
CA PHE A 71 -5.56 -9.42 -9.99
C PHE A 71 -6.93 -9.90 -10.46
N ASP A 72 -7.05 -11.14 -10.83
CA ASP A 72 -8.33 -11.78 -11.09
C ASP A 72 -8.77 -12.64 -9.90
N ASN A 73 -10.06 -12.97 -9.86
CA ASN A 73 -10.63 -13.78 -8.78
C ASN A 73 -10.16 -15.24 -8.80
N SER A 74 -9.42 -15.65 -9.83
CA SER A 74 -8.86 -16.99 -9.97
C SER A 74 -7.47 -17.13 -9.36
N GLY A 75 -6.93 -16.07 -8.78
CA GLY A 75 -5.58 -16.01 -8.23
C GLY A 75 -4.48 -15.93 -9.30
N ARG A 76 -4.85 -15.78 -10.57
CA ARG A 76 -3.90 -15.51 -11.64
C ARG A 76 -3.68 -14.00 -11.71
N SER A 77 -2.49 -13.56 -11.39
CA SER A 77 -2.11 -12.16 -11.57
C SER A 77 -1.40 -12.00 -12.91
N ALA A 78 -1.94 -11.15 -13.78
CA ALA A 78 -1.17 -10.61 -14.89
C ALA A 78 -0.49 -9.34 -14.40
N VAL A 79 0.81 -9.27 -14.50
CA VAL A 79 1.58 -8.07 -14.22
C VAL A 79 2.01 -7.43 -15.52
N PHE A 80 2.05 -6.11 -15.56
CA PHE A 80 2.52 -5.39 -16.73
C PHE A 80 4.04 -5.28 -16.71
N ASP A 81 4.65 -5.24 -17.88
CA ASP A 81 6.06 -4.90 -18.06
C ASP A 81 6.22 -3.38 -17.98
N SER A 82 6.00 -2.84 -16.80
CA SER A 82 6.05 -1.40 -16.53
C SER A 82 7.12 -1.11 -15.51
N ASN A 83 7.75 0.05 -15.61
CA ASN A 83 8.54 0.57 -14.52
C ASN A 83 7.62 1.26 -13.51
N VAL A 84 7.88 1.08 -12.23
CA VAL A 84 7.17 1.80 -11.17
C VAL A 84 8.14 2.73 -10.48
N ARG A 85 7.78 3.99 -10.37
CA ARG A 85 8.57 5.00 -9.64
C ARG A 85 7.76 5.55 -8.48
N ILE A 86 8.31 5.41 -7.28
CA ILE A 86 7.78 6.00 -6.05
C ILE A 86 8.78 7.06 -5.64
N GLY A 87 8.39 8.32 -5.74
CA GLY A 87 9.31 9.42 -5.45
C GLY A 87 8.65 10.77 -5.69
N ALA A 88 9.43 11.85 -5.58
CA ALA A 88 8.97 13.17 -5.96
C ALA A 88 8.65 13.15 -7.46
N LEU A 89 7.39 13.31 -7.79
CA LEU A 89 7.02 13.58 -9.18
C LEU A 89 7.50 14.97 -9.50
N GLN A 90 8.47 15.05 -10.41
CA GLN A 90 8.70 16.33 -11.07
C GLN A 90 7.40 16.68 -11.79
N ALA A 91 6.74 17.69 -11.28
CA ALA A 91 5.52 18.19 -11.87
C ALA A 91 5.81 18.51 -13.35
N ASP A 92 5.46 17.63 -14.24
CA ASP A 92 5.25 18.02 -15.62
C ASP A 92 4.00 18.92 -15.56
N THR A 93 4.27 20.23 -15.42
CA THR A 93 3.26 21.25 -15.20
C THR A 93 2.35 21.45 -16.42
N ARG A 94 2.52 20.64 -17.45
CA ARG A 94 1.63 20.65 -18.60
C ARG A 94 0.27 20.10 -18.18
N PRO A 95 -0.81 20.87 -18.42
CA PRO A 95 -2.13 20.35 -18.12
C PRO A 95 -2.38 19.10 -18.96
N TRP A 96 -2.60 17.98 -18.28
CA TRP A 96 -3.03 16.75 -18.94
C TRP A 96 -4.44 16.97 -19.47
N THR A 97 -4.58 16.89 -20.78
CA THR A 97 -5.90 16.85 -21.41
C THR A 97 -6.23 15.40 -21.73
N LEU A 98 -7.49 15.01 -21.59
CA LEU A 98 -7.95 13.64 -21.85
C LEU A 98 -7.62 13.13 -23.26
N GLN A 99 -7.31 14.02 -24.18
CA GLN A 99 -6.98 13.71 -25.57
C GLN A 99 -5.49 13.83 -25.90
N ALA A 100 -4.68 14.33 -24.97
CA ALA A 100 -3.24 14.42 -25.21
C ALA A 100 -2.60 13.03 -25.18
N PRO A 101 -1.75 12.70 -26.14
CA PRO A 101 -1.02 11.44 -26.11
C PRO A 101 -0.07 11.45 -24.92
N VAL A 102 0.04 10.30 -24.25
CA VAL A 102 1.01 10.09 -23.17
C VAL A 102 2.42 10.27 -23.74
N GLY A 103 3.21 11.12 -23.13
CA GLY A 103 4.60 11.36 -23.53
C GLY A 103 5.46 10.08 -23.43
N GLU A 104 6.52 9.99 -24.22
CA GLU A 104 7.36 8.78 -24.23
C GLU A 104 8.00 8.49 -22.87
N ALA A 105 8.36 9.51 -22.12
CA ALA A 105 8.94 9.36 -20.77
C ALA A 105 7.96 8.74 -19.76
N GLN A 106 6.66 8.83 -20.00
CA GLN A 106 5.62 8.31 -19.14
C GLN A 106 5.07 6.96 -19.61
N ARG A 107 5.38 6.54 -20.85
CA ARG A 107 4.90 5.25 -21.37
C ARG A 107 5.48 4.10 -20.57
N ASN A 108 4.67 3.09 -20.33
CA ASN A 108 5.04 1.92 -19.55
C ASN A 108 5.66 2.26 -18.19
N THR A 109 5.21 3.38 -17.59
CA THR A 109 5.67 3.79 -16.27
C THR A 109 4.48 4.15 -15.41
N VAL A 110 4.47 3.60 -14.20
CA VAL A 110 3.53 3.97 -13.15
C VAL A 110 4.24 4.91 -12.20
N TRP A 111 3.74 6.13 -12.08
CA TRP A 111 4.29 7.18 -11.26
C TRP A 111 3.45 7.37 -10.01
N LEU A 112 4.05 7.13 -8.85
CA LEU A 112 3.42 7.28 -7.55
C LEU A 112 4.18 8.35 -6.77
N ASP A 113 3.51 9.45 -6.46
CA ASP A 113 4.10 10.51 -5.65
C ASP A 113 4.24 10.04 -4.19
N SER A 114 5.49 10.00 -3.71
CA SER A 114 5.77 9.51 -2.36
C SER A 114 5.21 10.41 -1.26
N GLU A 115 5.15 11.73 -1.47
CA GLU A 115 4.59 12.67 -0.51
C GLU A 115 3.06 12.53 -0.45
N VAL A 116 2.42 12.42 -1.62
CA VAL A 116 0.96 12.21 -1.71
C VAL A 116 0.58 10.89 -1.05
N LEU A 117 1.28 9.80 -1.37
CA LEU A 117 1.02 8.50 -0.75
C LEU A 117 1.24 8.54 0.78
N SER A 118 2.31 9.21 1.22
CA SER A 118 2.62 9.33 2.64
C SER A 118 1.57 10.15 3.40
N ALA A 119 1.06 11.22 2.79
CA ALA A 119 0.00 12.03 3.37
C ALA A 119 -1.32 11.24 3.54
N GLN A 120 -1.59 10.34 2.62
CA GLN A 120 -2.80 9.50 2.61
C GLN A 120 -2.76 8.35 3.61
N ARG A 121 -1.59 7.98 4.14
CA ARG A 121 -1.46 6.94 5.17
C ARG A 121 -2.13 5.61 4.81
N TRP A 122 -1.83 5.06 3.66
CA TRP A 122 -2.34 3.76 3.23
C TRP A 122 -2.08 2.66 4.25
N GLY A 123 -3.04 1.77 4.45
CA GLY A 123 -2.90 0.60 5.30
C GLY A 123 -2.06 -0.51 4.65
N GLN A 124 -2.13 -0.59 3.33
CA GLN A 124 -1.39 -1.58 2.56
C GLN A 124 -1.09 -1.03 1.17
N VAL A 125 0.13 -1.24 0.71
CA VAL A 125 0.55 -0.93 -0.66
C VAL A 125 1.22 -2.17 -1.24
N ASP A 126 0.59 -2.78 -2.25
CA ASP A 126 1.14 -3.94 -2.96
C ASP A 126 1.34 -3.58 -4.43
N LEU A 127 2.58 -3.57 -4.85
CA LEU A 127 2.97 -3.23 -6.21
C LEU A 127 3.64 -4.41 -6.87
N ALA A 128 3.07 -4.88 -7.98
CA ALA A 128 3.62 -5.97 -8.76
C ALA A 128 3.88 -5.51 -10.20
N SER A 129 5.10 -5.76 -10.68
CA SER A 129 5.50 -5.42 -12.05
C SER A 129 6.51 -6.44 -12.60
N ALA A 130 6.43 -6.75 -13.88
CA ALA A 130 7.48 -7.50 -14.55
C ALA A 130 8.71 -6.65 -14.87
N GLY A 131 8.58 -5.33 -14.81
CA GLY A 131 9.67 -4.38 -14.95
C GLY A 131 10.43 -4.11 -13.65
N ARG A 132 10.70 -2.85 -13.39
CA ARG A 132 11.48 -2.35 -12.26
C ARG A 132 10.63 -1.50 -11.33
N ILE A 133 10.87 -1.61 -10.02
CA ILE A 133 10.32 -0.69 -9.03
C ILE A 133 11.47 0.11 -8.42
N ASP A 134 11.42 1.43 -8.55
CA ASP A 134 12.36 2.37 -7.93
C ASP A 134 11.63 3.17 -6.83
N LEU A 135 12.17 3.14 -5.61
CA LEU A 135 11.71 3.94 -4.49
C LEU A 135 12.79 4.95 -4.13
N ASP A 136 12.56 6.22 -4.47
CA ASP A 136 13.55 7.30 -4.33
C ASP A 136 13.16 8.37 -3.29
N GLY A 137 11.97 8.29 -2.71
CA GLY A 137 11.47 9.24 -1.72
C GLY A 137 11.25 8.61 -0.36
N THR A 138 10.60 9.34 0.52
CA THR A 138 10.12 8.81 1.79
C THR A 138 8.67 8.36 1.65
N LEU A 139 8.42 7.11 1.95
CA LEU A 139 7.09 6.52 1.96
C LEU A 139 6.67 6.18 3.39
N ARG A 140 5.58 6.79 3.85
CA ARG A 140 4.99 6.52 5.17
C ARG A 140 3.64 5.84 4.99
N LEU A 141 3.46 4.73 5.68
CA LEU A 141 2.18 4.04 5.72
C LEU A 141 1.54 4.13 7.12
N GLN A 142 0.33 3.63 7.24
CA GLN A 142 -0.34 3.48 8.52
C GLN A 142 0.51 2.61 9.47
N GLU A 143 0.44 2.89 10.77
CA GLU A 143 0.99 2.00 11.79
C GLU A 143 0.44 0.58 11.65
N GLY A 144 1.32 -0.42 11.73
CA GLY A 144 0.97 -1.82 11.47
C GLY A 144 0.67 -2.13 10.00
N GLY A 145 0.94 -1.21 9.10
CA GLY A 145 0.70 -1.36 7.67
C GLY A 145 1.65 -2.34 6.97
N ARG A 146 1.45 -2.52 5.68
CA ARG A 146 2.26 -3.43 4.86
C ARG A 146 2.64 -2.79 3.54
N LEU A 147 3.91 -2.94 3.16
CA LEU A 147 4.43 -2.64 1.85
C LEU A 147 4.91 -3.93 1.18
N GLY A 148 4.33 -4.27 0.04
CA GLY A 148 4.74 -5.36 -0.82
C GLY A 148 5.26 -4.84 -2.15
N LEU A 149 6.49 -5.18 -2.52
CA LEU A 149 7.11 -4.80 -3.79
C LEU A 149 7.59 -6.05 -4.50
N THR A 150 6.96 -6.41 -5.62
CA THR A 150 7.30 -7.59 -6.40
C THR A 150 7.60 -7.19 -7.83
N ALA A 151 8.86 -7.33 -8.25
CA ALA A 151 9.29 -6.93 -9.59
C ALA A 151 10.47 -7.76 -10.07
N SER A 152 10.89 -7.61 -11.34
CA SER A 152 12.15 -8.16 -11.80
C SER A 152 13.34 -7.54 -11.07
N ARG A 153 13.21 -6.27 -10.70
CA ARG A 153 14.21 -5.52 -9.93
C ARG A 153 13.52 -4.52 -9.01
N VAL A 154 13.95 -4.48 -7.75
CA VAL A 154 13.51 -3.47 -6.78
C VAL A 154 14.73 -2.68 -6.31
N ASN A 155 14.70 -1.37 -6.48
CA ASN A 155 15.75 -0.45 -6.03
C ASN A 155 15.21 0.39 -4.87
N PHE A 156 15.86 0.28 -3.71
CA PHE A 156 15.61 1.12 -2.56
C PHE A 156 16.64 2.26 -2.52
N GLY A 157 16.27 3.43 -3.03
CA GLY A 157 17.06 4.66 -2.91
C GLY A 157 16.52 5.61 -1.85
N GLY A 158 15.32 5.35 -1.35
CA GLY A 158 14.59 6.18 -0.40
C GLY A 158 14.45 5.55 0.98
N THR A 159 13.45 6.01 1.72
CA THR A 159 13.14 5.58 3.09
C THR A 159 11.70 5.07 3.16
N VAL A 160 11.48 3.98 3.89
CA VAL A 160 10.15 3.47 4.20
C VAL A 160 9.94 3.52 5.71
N GLN A 161 8.84 4.11 6.14
CA GLN A 161 8.49 4.27 7.54
C GLN A 161 7.12 3.65 7.80
N ILE A 162 7.10 2.54 8.52
CA ILE A 162 5.89 1.81 8.92
C ILE A 162 6.08 1.32 10.35
N ALA A 163 5.65 2.10 11.32
CA ALA A 163 5.77 1.70 12.73
C ALA A 163 5.03 0.38 12.97
N GLY A 164 5.73 -0.63 13.47
CA GLY A 164 5.16 -1.96 13.74
C GLY A 164 4.62 -2.70 12.51
N GLY A 165 5.03 -2.28 11.31
CA GLY A 165 4.55 -2.83 10.05
C GLY A 165 5.48 -3.86 9.41
N GLN A 166 5.20 -4.18 8.15
CA GLN A 166 5.95 -5.14 7.36
C GLN A 166 6.36 -4.56 6.01
N VAL A 167 7.59 -4.84 5.60
CA VAL A 167 8.09 -4.57 4.26
C VAL A 167 8.54 -5.88 3.63
N GLU A 168 7.96 -6.22 2.49
CA GLU A 168 8.35 -7.36 1.70
C GLU A 168 8.80 -6.88 0.32
N ALA A 169 9.99 -7.24 -0.08
CA ALA A 169 10.47 -7.00 -1.42
C ALA A 169 10.93 -8.32 -2.04
N GLY A 170 10.47 -8.60 -3.23
CA GLY A 170 10.73 -9.89 -3.85
C GLY A 170 10.84 -9.81 -5.37
N ASN A 171 11.38 -10.89 -5.94
CA ASN A 171 11.43 -11.06 -7.37
C ASN A 171 10.19 -11.77 -7.87
N LEU A 172 9.58 -11.20 -8.89
CA LEU A 172 8.46 -11.80 -9.56
C LEU A 172 8.79 -13.18 -10.14
N LEU A 173 9.98 -13.35 -10.71
CA LEU A 173 10.41 -14.63 -11.28
C LEU A 173 10.58 -15.70 -10.20
N ALA A 174 11.05 -15.35 -9.01
CA ALA A 174 11.13 -16.28 -7.89
C ALA A 174 9.73 -16.68 -7.40
N ALA A 175 8.78 -15.76 -7.36
CA ALA A 175 7.39 -16.03 -7.03
C ALA A 175 6.70 -16.95 -8.05
N LEU A 176 7.18 -16.96 -9.30
CA LEU A 176 6.70 -17.83 -10.38
C LEU A 176 7.54 -19.13 -10.54
N GLY A 177 8.45 -19.40 -9.60
CA GLY A 177 9.32 -20.59 -9.64
C GLY A 177 10.62 -20.39 -10.43
N GLY A 178 10.94 -19.17 -10.79
CA GLY A 178 12.19 -18.80 -11.48
C GLY A 178 13.37 -18.56 -10.51
N PRO A 179 14.55 -18.20 -11.03
CA PRO A 179 15.74 -17.94 -10.20
C PRO A 179 15.52 -16.72 -9.29
N THR A 180 16.08 -16.81 -8.09
CA THR A 180 16.03 -15.72 -7.10
C THR A 180 16.65 -14.46 -7.63
N ALA A 181 16.00 -13.34 -7.49
CA ALA A 181 16.50 -12.06 -7.95
C ALA A 181 17.51 -11.43 -7.04
N LEU A 182 18.25 -10.59 -7.69
CA LEU A 182 19.07 -9.58 -7.08
C LEU A 182 18.19 -8.46 -6.50
N LEU A 183 18.08 -8.43 -5.18
CA LEU A 183 17.75 -7.22 -4.46
C LEU A 183 18.99 -6.32 -4.52
N THR A 184 18.96 -5.29 -5.34
CA THR A 184 19.98 -4.27 -5.26
C THR A 184 19.50 -3.23 -4.24
N SER A 185 20.07 -3.28 -3.04
CA SER A 185 19.86 -2.22 -2.07
C SER A 185 20.61 -0.98 -2.54
N GLY A 186 19.89 0.08 -2.84
CA GLY A 186 20.42 1.43 -2.80
C GLY A 186 20.70 1.84 -1.35
N ARG A 187 21.00 3.12 -1.12
CA ARG A 187 21.19 3.69 0.23
C ARG A 187 19.82 3.96 0.90
N GLY A 188 18.91 3.00 0.85
CA GLY A 188 17.61 3.11 1.50
C GLY A 188 17.64 2.62 2.94
N ALA A 189 16.73 3.13 3.75
CA ALA A 189 16.50 2.69 5.12
C ALA A 189 15.02 2.26 5.29
N VAL A 190 14.82 1.30 6.18
CA VAL A 190 13.49 0.87 6.63
C VAL A 190 13.47 1.12 8.14
N ASP A 191 12.58 2.01 8.61
CA ASP A 191 12.38 2.36 10.01
C ASP A 191 11.01 1.88 10.51
#